data_6ba07da33fd3f1b46d729f0b2f993747
#
_entry.id   6ba07da33fd3f1b46d729f0b2f993747
#
_cell.length_a   1.000
_cell.length_b   1.000
_cell.length_c   1.000
_cell.angle_alpha   90.00
_cell.angle_beta   90.00
_cell.angle_gamma   90.00
#
_symmetry.space_group_name_H-M   'P 1'
#
loop_
_entity.id
_entity.type
_entity.pdbx_description
1 polymer ?
#
loop_
_entity_poly.entity_id
_entity_poly.type
_entity_poly.pdbx_seq_one_letter_code
_entity_poly.pdbx_strand_id
1 'polypeptide(L)'
;IPCYYKKFQSMAVNRRSAIKQLLYVSAGMALLPACLQHTTRTSLALNNIKVDGDQEKLLAELAETIIPATTTPGAKALSAHLFTLVMMDDCYKKADQQKWLSGMKAFEQASKKLNGQAFADCTVPQREALLTSLEAGKDDKSDLSYFYKTTKHLTIQAFTSSKYFLTNVNIYELVPGRYKGCVPLKPTTRKIA
;
A
#
# COMPACT_ATOMS: atom_id res chain seq x y z
N ILE A 1 30.02 9.38 -50.74
CA ILE A 1 28.85 8.94 -49.93
C ILE A 1 27.73 9.94 -50.21
N PRO A 2 26.66 9.61 -51.00
CA PRO A 2 25.59 10.56 -51.24
C PRO A 2 24.58 10.57 -50.07
N CYS A 3 24.36 11.76 -49.52
CA CYS A 3 23.26 12.05 -48.58
C CYS A 3 21.92 11.93 -49.30
N TYR A 4 21.11 10.94 -48.90
CA TYR A 4 19.72 10.81 -49.34
C TYR A 4 18.82 11.73 -48.53
N TYR A 5 18.56 12.92 -49.08
CA TYR A 5 17.57 13.85 -48.51
C TYR A 5 16.17 13.40 -48.91
N LYS A 6 15.43 12.76 -48.00
CA LYS A 6 14.05 12.36 -48.22
C LYS A 6 13.17 13.60 -48.19
N LYS A 7 12.71 14.03 -49.37
CA LYS A 7 11.82 15.16 -49.61
C LYS A 7 10.50 14.91 -48.83
N PHE A 8 10.26 15.65 -47.80
CA PHE A 8 8.96 15.67 -47.11
C PHE A 8 7.94 16.29 -48.05
N GLN A 9 7.06 15.46 -48.63
CA GLN A 9 5.90 15.95 -49.39
C GLN A 9 4.89 16.54 -48.37
N SER A 10 4.71 17.83 -48.40
CA SER A 10 3.63 18.51 -47.69
C SER A 10 2.30 18.12 -48.35
N MET A 11 1.57 17.19 -47.74
CA MET A 11 0.17 16.97 -48.09
C MET A 11 -0.65 18.18 -47.70
N ALA A 12 -1.13 18.93 -48.68
CA ALA A 12 -2.12 19.99 -48.47
C ALA A 12 -3.41 19.33 -47.99
N VAL A 13 -3.66 19.40 -46.70
CA VAL A 13 -4.88 18.85 -46.07
C VAL A 13 -6.02 19.83 -46.35
N ASN A 14 -6.97 19.40 -47.17
CA ASN A 14 -8.16 20.17 -47.48
C ASN A 14 -9.11 20.21 -46.26
N ARG A 15 -9.75 21.32 -45.95
CA ARG A 15 -10.64 21.49 -44.76
C ARG A 15 -11.66 20.36 -44.62
N ARG A 16 -12.22 19.87 -45.75
CA ARG A 16 -13.16 18.75 -45.78
C ARG A 16 -12.49 17.42 -45.38
N SER A 17 -11.23 17.21 -45.74
CA SER A 17 -10.46 16.00 -45.36
C SER A 17 -10.08 16.04 -43.90
N ALA A 18 -9.76 17.21 -43.34
CA ALA A 18 -9.49 17.38 -41.92
C ALA A 18 -10.71 17.04 -41.05
N ILE A 19 -11.90 17.51 -41.44
CA ILE A 19 -13.14 17.19 -40.72
C ILE A 19 -13.48 15.70 -40.79
N LYS A 20 -13.31 15.06 -41.94
CA LYS A 20 -13.51 13.60 -42.06
C LYS A 20 -12.50 12.80 -41.20
N GLN A 21 -11.25 13.21 -41.18
CA GLN A 21 -10.23 12.57 -40.35
C GLN A 21 -10.51 12.75 -38.85
N LEU A 22 -10.99 13.93 -38.42
CA LEU A 22 -11.42 14.15 -37.03
C LEU A 22 -12.62 13.27 -36.64
N LEU A 23 -13.59 13.06 -37.54
CA LEU A 23 -14.72 12.17 -37.33
C LEU A 23 -14.26 10.69 -37.18
N TYR A 24 -13.31 10.25 -37.99
CA TYR A 24 -12.75 8.88 -37.87
C TYR A 24 -11.95 8.70 -36.56
N VAL A 25 -11.21 9.69 -36.11
CA VAL A 25 -10.48 9.68 -34.85
C VAL A 25 -11.43 9.65 -33.66
N SER A 26 -12.51 10.45 -33.68
CA SER A 26 -13.50 10.47 -32.61
C SER A 26 -14.32 9.16 -32.54
N ALA A 27 -14.67 8.57 -33.67
CA ALA A 27 -15.34 7.26 -33.72
C ALA A 27 -14.40 6.13 -33.29
N GLY A 28 -13.11 6.21 -33.60
CA GLY A 28 -12.07 5.24 -33.17
C GLY A 28 -11.85 5.28 -31.64
N MET A 29 -11.91 6.44 -30.99
CA MET A 29 -11.83 6.56 -29.55
C MET A 29 -13.01 5.91 -28.81
N ALA A 30 -14.22 5.92 -29.42
CA ALA A 30 -15.39 5.27 -28.83
C ALA A 30 -15.34 3.73 -28.90
N LEU A 31 -14.51 3.19 -29.79
CA LEU A 31 -14.33 1.73 -29.96
C LEU A 31 -13.06 1.18 -29.27
N LEU A 32 -12.28 2.03 -28.62
CA LEU A 32 -11.24 1.53 -27.74
C LEU A 32 -11.95 0.81 -26.58
N PRO A 33 -11.88 -0.53 -26.51
CA PRO A 33 -12.32 -1.19 -25.29
C PRO A 33 -11.54 -0.52 -24.17
N ALA A 34 -12.24 -0.10 -23.12
CA ALA A 34 -11.61 0.39 -21.91
C ALA A 34 -10.81 -0.75 -21.26
N CYS A 35 -9.76 -1.18 -21.90
CA CYS A 35 -8.63 -1.87 -21.30
C CYS A 35 -7.82 -0.86 -20.46
N LEU A 36 -8.52 0.04 -19.78
CA LEU A 36 -8.07 0.58 -18.53
C LEU A 36 -8.35 -0.48 -17.45
N GLN A 37 -7.78 -1.67 -17.61
CA GLN A 37 -7.38 -2.39 -16.43
C GLN A 37 -6.33 -1.49 -15.77
N HIS A 38 -6.79 -0.76 -14.80
CA HIS A 38 -5.97 -0.06 -13.84
C HIS A 38 -5.15 -1.12 -13.07
N THR A 39 -4.20 -1.74 -13.72
CA THR A 39 -3.06 -2.32 -13.02
C THR A 39 -2.22 -1.13 -12.61
N THR A 40 -2.67 -0.46 -11.56
CA THR A 40 -1.88 0.55 -10.89
C THR A 40 -0.57 -0.13 -10.51
N ARG A 41 0.54 0.38 -11.07
CA ARG A 41 1.87 -0.14 -10.69
C ARG A 41 2.08 0.19 -9.23
N THR A 42 2.70 -0.73 -8.50
CA THR A 42 3.19 -0.46 -7.15
C THR A 42 4.19 0.69 -7.17
N SER A 43 4.23 1.44 -6.06
CA SER A 43 5.19 2.54 -5.86
C SER A 43 6.64 2.04 -5.78
N LEU A 44 6.83 0.75 -5.50
CA LEU A 44 8.14 0.09 -5.33
C LEU A 44 8.38 -0.94 -6.43
N ALA A 45 9.64 -1.03 -6.86
CA ALA A 45 10.11 -2.13 -7.69
C ALA A 45 10.42 -3.33 -6.77
N LEU A 46 9.52 -4.33 -6.73
CA LEU A 46 9.68 -5.57 -5.98
C LEU A 46 10.31 -6.64 -6.87
N ASN A 47 11.21 -7.47 -6.33
CA ASN A 47 11.97 -8.46 -7.08
C ASN A 47 11.43 -9.89 -6.93
N ASN A 48 10.94 -10.24 -5.75
CA ASN A 48 10.56 -11.61 -5.39
C ASN A 48 9.05 -11.81 -5.30
N ILE A 49 8.28 -10.79 -4.93
CA ILE A 49 6.83 -10.84 -4.87
C ILE A 49 6.19 -9.93 -5.93
N LYS A 50 5.01 -10.31 -6.39
CA LYS A 50 4.22 -9.51 -7.32
C LYS A 50 2.99 -8.98 -6.59
N VAL A 51 2.97 -7.68 -6.41
CA VAL A 51 1.88 -6.93 -5.79
C VAL A 51 1.46 -5.84 -6.76
N ASP A 52 0.17 -5.62 -6.93
CA ASP A 52 -0.38 -4.53 -7.74
C ASP A 52 -0.71 -3.30 -6.87
N GLY A 53 -1.07 -2.19 -7.51
CA GLY A 53 -1.36 -0.95 -6.79
C GLY A 53 -2.62 -1.02 -5.93
N ASP A 54 -3.59 -1.88 -6.26
CA ASP A 54 -4.79 -2.06 -5.44
C ASP A 54 -4.45 -2.82 -4.17
N GLN A 55 -3.54 -3.80 -4.25
CA GLN A 55 -2.99 -4.51 -3.09
C GLN A 55 -2.12 -3.60 -2.22
N GLU A 56 -1.33 -2.71 -2.83
CA GLU A 56 -0.61 -1.67 -2.09
C GLU A 56 -1.56 -0.72 -1.36
N LYS A 57 -2.64 -0.28 -2.03
CA LYS A 57 -3.69 0.54 -1.43
C LYS A 57 -4.36 -0.19 -0.26
N LEU A 58 -4.68 -1.48 -0.42
CA LEU A 58 -5.21 -2.31 0.66
C LEU A 58 -4.28 -2.31 1.88
N LEU A 59 -2.98 -2.53 1.66
CA LEU A 59 -1.98 -2.53 2.74
C LEU A 59 -1.84 -1.17 3.41
N ALA A 60 -1.93 -0.07 2.65
CA ALA A 60 -1.90 1.28 3.19
C ALA A 60 -3.10 1.56 4.10
N GLU A 61 -4.31 1.15 3.67
CA GLU A 61 -5.52 1.31 4.47
C GLU A 61 -5.56 0.36 5.68
N LEU A 62 -5.00 -0.84 5.54
CA LEU A 62 -4.84 -1.77 6.66
C LEU A 62 -3.87 -1.21 7.71
N ALA A 63 -2.72 -0.68 7.29
CA ALA A 63 -1.77 -0.05 8.19
C ALA A 63 -2.38 1.15 8.93
N GLU A 64 -3.15 1.99 8.23
CA GLU A 64 -3.85 3.13 8.83
C GLU A 64 -4.95 2.70 9.81
N THR A 65 -5.62 1.56 9.55
CA THR A 65 -6.62 1.03 10.48
C THR A 65 -5.96 0.47 11.74
N ILE A 66 -4.74 -0.09 11.64
CA ILE A 66 -3.97 -0.60 12.79
C ILE A 66 -3.42 0.55 13.65
N ILE A 67 -2.86 1.59 13.02
CA ILE A 67 -2.33 2.78 13.70
C ILE A 67 -2.88 4.01 13.00
N PRO A 68 -4.05 4.50 13.42
CA PRO A 68 -4.70 5.64 12.79
C PRO A 68 -4.01 6.96 13.10
N ALA A 69 -4.14 7.92 12.19
CA ALA A 69 -3.74 9.28 12.43
C ALA A 69 -4.63 9.91 13.52
N THR A 70 -3.99 10.54 14.51
CA THR A 70 -4.64 11.27 15.59
C THR A 70 -3.97 12.63 15.75
N THR A 71 -3.50 12.99 16.93
CA THR A 71 -2.55 14.09 17.15
C THR A 71 -1.14 13.73 16.65
N THR A 72 -0.91 12.45 16.38
CA THR A 72 0.31 11.88 15.79
C THR A 72 0.03 11.38 14.38
N PRO A 73 1.03 11.34 13.49
CA PRO A 73 0.84 10.78 12.16
C PRO A 73 0.48 9.29 12.24
N GLY A 74 -0.44 8.84 11.38
CA GLY A 74 -0.80 7.43 11.24
C GLY A 74 0.25 6.61 10.48
N ALA A 75 0.09 5.28 10.48
CA ALA A 75 1.03 4.38 9.83
C ALA A 75 1.11 4.59 8.31
N LYS A 76 0.01 4.98 7.66
CA LYS A 76 -0.02 5.30 6.23
C LYS A 76 0.86 6.50 5.90
N ALA A 77 0.78 7.58 6.70
CA ALA A 77 1.59 8.78 6.53
C ALA A 77 3.09 8.50 6.72
N LEU A 78 3.43 7.52 7.54
CA LEU A 78 4.80 7.06 7.76
C LEU A 78 5.23 5.94 6.78
N SER A 79 4.43 5.67 5.76
CA SER A 79 4.72 4.66 4.72
C SER A 79 4.98 3.24 5.27
N ALA A 80 4.32 2.86 6.37
CA ALA A 80 4.51 1.56 7.01
C ALA A 80 4.14 0.39 6.08
N HIS A 81 3.20 0.58 5.16
CA HIS A 81 2.85 -0.39 4.13
C HIS A 81 4.00 -0.66 3.16
N LEU A 82 4.77 0.36 2.78
CA LEU A 82 5.95 0.20 1.91
C LEU A 82 7.05 -0.58 2.63
N PHE A 83 7.28 -0.29 3.92
CA PHE A 83 8.20 -1.09 4.74
C PHE A 83 7.76 -2.56 4.78
N THR A 84 6.46 -2.83 4.96
CA THR A 84 5.92 -4.20 4.96
C THR A 84 6.21 -4.91 3.63
N LEU A 85 6.03 -4.23 2.49
CA LEU A 85 6.32 -4.78 1.17
C LEU A 85 7.80 -5.12 1.00
N VAL A 86 8.70 -4.20 1.38
CA VAL A 86 10.15 -4.43 1.30
C VAL A 86 10.58 -5.60 2.19
N MET A 87 10.08 -5.64 3.43
CA MET A 87 10.40 -6.73 4.34
C MET A 87 9.92 -8.09 3.81
N MET A 88 8.71 -8.15 3.25
CA MET A 88 8.20 -9.38 2.64
C MET A 88 8.97 -9.78 1.40
N ASP A 89 9.42 -8.82 0.57
CA ASP A 89 10.17 -9.09 -0.65
C ASP A 89 11.58 -9.59 -0.36
N ASP A 90 12.31 -8.93 0.55
CA ASP A 90 13.74 -9.14 0.72
C ASP A 90 14.08 -10.08 1.89
N CYS A 91 13.26 -10.12 2.95
CA CYS A 91 13.63 -10.77 4.22
C CYS A 91 12.90 -12.09 4.49
N TYR A 92 11.80 -12.38 3.78
CA TYR A 92 11.02 -13.58 4.00
C TYR A 92 11.33 -14.67 2.98
N LYS A 93 11.22 -15.93 3.40
CA LYS A 93 11.41 -17.10 2.52
C LYS A 93 10.27 -17.18 1.50
N LYS A 94 10.52 -17.75 0.34
CA LYS A 94 9.51 -17.90 -0.74
C LYS A 94 8.21 -18.57 -0.30
N ALA A 95 8.29 -19.57 0.58
CA ALA A 95 7.11 -20.24 1.13
C ALA A 95 6.24 -19.27 1.96
N ASP A 96 6.87 -18.43 2.78
CA ASP A 96 6.20 -17.44 3.62
C ASP A 96 5.62 -16.30 2.78
N GLN A 97 6.35 -15.87 1.73
CA GLN A 97 5.87 -14.90 0.75
C GLN A 97 4.60 -15.40 0.04
N GLN A 98 4.59 -16.66 -0.41
CA GLN A 98 3.43 -17.26 -1.06
C GLN A 98 2.23 -17.36 -0.12
N LYS A 99 2.49 -17.80 1.12
CA LYS A 99 1.47 -17.88 2.17
C LYS A 99 0.88 -16.51 2.47
N TRP A 100 1.72 -15.48 2.57
CA TRP A 100 1.30 -14.10 2.80
C TRP A 100 0.46 -13.54 1.63
N LEU A 101 0.86 -13.78 0.37
CA LEU A 101 0.09 -13.37 -0.81
C LEU A 101 -1.25 -14.10 -0.91
N SER A 102 -1.28 -15.39 -0.58
CA SER A 102 -2.54 -16.18 -0.51
C SER A 102 -3.46 -15.61 0.57
N GLY A 103 -2.90 -15.31 1.75
CA GLY A 103 -3.62 -14.69 2.85
C GLY A 103 -4.17 -13.31 2.53
N MET A 104 -3.43 -12.48 1.77
CA MET A 104 -3.90 -11.18 1.29
C MET A 104 -5.16 -11.32 0.41
N LYS A 105 -5.16 -12.29 -0.52
CA LYS A 105 -6.35 -12.58 -1.35
C LYS A 105 -7.52 -13.06 -0.51
N ALA A 106 -7.27 -13.92 0.47
CA ALA A 106 -8.30 -14.39 1.39
C ALA A 106 -8.86 -13.25 2.26
N PHE A 107 -8.02 -12.30 2.67
CA PHE A 107 -8.42 -11.09 3.40
C PHE A 107 -9.34 -10.19 2.56
N GLU A 108 -8.98 -9.97 1.31
CA GLU A 108 -9.82 -9.22 0.36
C GLU A 108 -11.18 -9.89 0.15
N GLN A 109 -11.20 -11.23 0.02
CA GLN A 109 -12.44 -12.00 -0.09
C GLN A 109 -13.30 -11.92 1.18
N ALA A 110 -12.67 -11.96 2.35
CA ALA A 110 -13.35 -11.80 3.64
C ALA A 110 -14.02 -10.42 3.75
N SER A 111 -13.32 -9.35 3.31
CA SER A 111 -13.88 -8.00 3.25
C SER A 111 -15.11 -7.94 2.32
N LYS A 112 -14.96 -8.46 1.10
CA LYS A 112 -16.09 -8.50 0.14
C LYS A 112 -17.27 -9.30 0.64
N LYS A 113 -17.02 -10.42 1.34
CA LYS A 113 -18.08 -11.26 1.92
C LYS A 113 -18.82 -10.55 3.06
N LEU A 114 -18.10 -9.81 3.92
CA LEU A 114 -18.67 -9.14 5.08
C LEU A 114 -19.33 -7.80 4.73
N ASN A 115 -18.68 -7.02 3.87
CA ASN A 115 -19.06 -5.62 3.61
C ASN A 115 -19.55 -5.37 2.17
N GLY A 116 -19.50 -6.36 1.27
CA GLY A 116 -19.89 -6.23 -0.13
C GLY A 116 -18.89 -5.44 -1.01
N GLN A 117 -17.75 -4.99 -0.46
CA GLN A 117 -16.81 -4.14 -1.15
C GLN A 117 -15.36 -4.46 -0.77
N ALA A 118 -14.40 -3.91 -1.55
CA ALA A 118 -12.98 -4.05 -1.28
C ALA A 118 -12.62 -3.38 0.06
N PHE A 119 -11.63 -3.93 0.78
CA PHE A 119 -11.22 -3.39 2.09
C PHE A 119 -10.83 -1.91 2.01
N ALA A 120 -10.13 -1.51 0.95
CA ALA A 120 -9.71 -0.13 0.75
C ALA A 120 -10.88 0.86 0.57
N ASP A 121 -12.04 0.38 0.18
CA ASP A 121 -13.24 1.21 -0.04
C ASP A 121 -14.21 1.15 1.14
N CYS A 122 -13.93 0.30 2.16
CA CYS A 122 -14.72 0.20 3.38
C CYS A 122 -14.58 1.45 4.26
N THR A 123 -15.63 1.75 5.01
CA THR A 123 -15.60 2.77 6.07
C THR A 123 -14.76 2.30 7.25
N VAL A 124 -14.26 3.25 8.08
CA VAL A 124 -13.44 2.92 9.25
C VAL A 124 -14.11 1.91 10.18
N PRO A 125 -15.39 2.07 10.58
CA PRO A 125 -16.06 1.07 11.42
C PRO A 125 -16.15 -0.33 10.80
N GLN A 126 -16.34 -0.41 9.46
CA GLN A 126 -16.38 -1.69 8.76
C GLN A 126 -15.02 -2.38 8.76
N ARG A 127 -13.94 -1.63 8.59
CA ARG A 127 -12.57 -2.14 8.68
C ARG A 127 -12.26 -2.66 10.07
N GLU A 128 -12.57 -1.89 11.10
CA GLU A 128 -12.37 -2.27 12.51
C GLU A 128 -13.17 -3.52 12.88
N ALA A 129 -14.42 -3.63 12.43
CA ALA A 129 -15.26 -4.81 12.66
C ALA A 129 -14.63 -6.08 12.04
N LEU A 130 -14.09 -5.96 10.80
CA LEU A 130 -13.38 -7.08 10.17
C LEU A 130 -12.14 -7.47 10.96
N LEU A 131 -11.31 -6.51 11.36
CA LEU A 131 -10.09 -6.80 12.13
C LEU A 131 -10.41 -7.42 13.48
N THR A 132 -11.42 -6.91 14.19
CA THR A 132 -11.90 -7.48 15.46
C THR A 132 -12.36 -8.93 15.29
N SER A 133 -13.08 -9.23 14.21
CA SER A 133 -13.51 -10.60 13.91
C SER A 133 -12.34 -11.56 13.66
N LEU A 134 -11.27 -11.07 13.00
CA LEU A 134 -10.05 -11.86 12.77
C LEU A 134 -9.26 -12.10 14.05
N GLU A 135 -9.23 -11.13 14.96
CA GLU A 135 -8.56 -11.28 16.26
C GLU A 135 -9.32 -12.22 17.20
N ALA A 136 -10.64 -12.21 17.15
CA ALA A 136 -11.47 -13.15 17.91
C ALA A 136 -11.42 -14.59 17.36
N GLY A 137 -11.04 -14.74 16.09
CA GLY A 137 -10.94 -16.05 15.44
C GLY A 137 -9.82 -16.91 16.04
N LYS A 138 -10.14 -18.18 16.35
CA LYS A 138 -9.19 -19.16 16.90
C LYS A 138 -8.32 -19.84 15.84
N ASP A 139 -8.50 -19.54 14.56
CA ASP A 139 -7.81 -20.20 13.45
C ASP A 139 -6.46 -19.54 13.15
N ASP A 140 -5.45 -19.93 13.96
CA ASP A 140 -4.08 -19.42 13.86
C ASP A 140 -3.28 -19.99 12.68
N LYS A 141 -3.79 -21.03 12.01
CA LYS A 141 -3.05 -21.78 10.97
C LYS A 141 -3.41 -21.34 9.56
N SER A 142 -4.50 -20.58 9.36
CA SER A 142 -4.92 -20.13 8.05
C SER A 142 -3.96 -19.10 7.45
N ASP A 143 -3.88 -19.07 6.12
CA ASP A 143 -3.10 -18.07 5.39
C ASP A 143 -3.60 -16.65 5.70
N LEU A 144 -4.91 -16.50 5.90
CA LEU A 144 -5.56 -15.26 6.29
C LEU A 144 -5.03 -14.74 7.63
N SER A 145 -5.00 -15.61 8.65
CA SER A 145 -4.46 -15.27 9.97
C SER A 145 -2.97 -14.94 9.89
N TYR A 146 -2.20 -15.70 9.12
CA TYR A 146 -0.78 -15.45 8.89
C TYR A 146 -0.56 -14.07 8.24
N PHE A 147 -1.31 -13.74 7.18
CA PHE A 147 -1.24 -12.44 6.53
C PHE A 147 -1.51 -11.30 7.51
N TYR A 148 -2.63 -11.38 8.23
CA TYR A 148 -3.03 -10.32 9.16
C TYR A 148 -1.99 -10.12 10.28
N LYS A 149 -1.59 -11.20 10.95
CA LYS A 149 -0.62 -11.13 12.07
C LYS A 149 0.75 -10.61 11.62
N THR A 150 1.24 -11.10 10.48
CA THR A 150 2.52 -10.65 9.92
C THR A 150 2.46 -9.19 9.52
N THR A 151 1.39 -8.77 8.83
CA THR A 151 1.22 -7.37 8.42
C THR A 151 1.08 -6.45 9.63
N LYS A 152 0.31 -6.85 10.65
CA LYS A 152 0.18 -6.11 11.91
C LYS A 152 1.54 -5.94 12.60
N HIS A 153 2.30 -7.01 12.71
CA HIS A 153 3.64 -6.98 13.31
C HIS A 153 4.57 -6.03 12.57
N LEU A 154 4.65 -6.15 11.23
CA LEU A 154 5.50 -5.30 10.40
C LEU A 154 5.06 -3.84 10.41
N THR A 155 3.76 -3.56 10.46
CA THR A 155 3.22 -2.20 10.59
C THR A 155 3.67 -1.56 11.91
N ILE A 156 3.57 -2.28 13.02
CA ILE A 156 4.03 -1.81 14.33
C ILE A 156 5.55 -1.60 14.32
N GLN A 157 6.30 -2.52 13.74
CA GLN A 157 7.76 -2.39 13.60
C GLN A 157 8.13 -1.16 12.77
N ALA A 158 7.48 -0.94 11.62
CA ALA A 158 7.69 0.23 10.78
C ALA A 158 7.42 1.53 11.53
N PHE A 159 6.33 1.59 12.28
CA PHE A 159 5.95 2.76 13.06
C PHE A 159 6.99 3.07 14.15
N THR A 160 7.37 2.06 14.95
CA THR A 160 8.31 2.22 16.06
C THR A 160 9.76 2.46 15.63
N SER A 161 10.13 2.06 14.41
CA SER A 161 11.43 2.37 13.81
C SER A 161 11.42 3.62 12.93
N SER A 162 10.28 4.29 12.79
CA SER A 162 10.17 5.51 11.99
C SER A 162 10.96 6.66 12.60
N LYS A 163 11.45 7.56 11.72
CA LYS A 163 12.10 8.79 12.17
C LYS A 163 11.21 9.56 13.16
N TYR A 164 9.92 9.65 12.88
CA TYR A 164 8.97 10.34 13.76
C TYR A 164 9.01 9.77 15.18
N PHE A 165 8.87 8.44 15.31
CA PHE A 165 8.84 7.79 16.62
C PHE A 165 10.15 7.96 17.38
N LEU A 166 11.28 7.76 16.71
CA LEU A 166 12.62 7.82 17.32
C LEU A 166 13.08 9.23 17.67
N THR A 167 12.47 10.27 17.10
CA THR A 167 12.83 11.66 17.41
C THR A 167 11.83 12.35 18.33
N ASN A 168 10.55 11.96 18.29
CA ASN A 168 9.49 12.69 19.02
C ASN A 168 8.88 11.89 20.18
N VAL A 169 8.85 10.55 20.06
CA VAL A 169 8.21 9.69 21.07
C VAL A 169 9.24 9.02 21.97
N ASN A 170 10.23 8.38 21.36
CA ASN A 170 11.30 7.70 22.07
C ASN A 170 12.64 8.20 21.51
N ILE A 171 13.24 9.17 22.18
CA ILE A 171 14.49 9.78 21.74
C ILE A 171 15.58 8.70 21.70
N TYR A 172 16.01 8.38 20.48
CA TYR A 172 17.01 7.37 20.23
C TYR A 172 18.41 8.02 20.17
N GLU A 173 19.28 7.59 21.07
CA GLU A 173 20.72 7.93 21.04
C GLU A 173 21.51 6.69 20.58
N LEU A 174 22.17 6.77 19.42
CA LEU A 174 22.96 5.67 18.86
C LEU A 174 24.10 5.26 19.81
N VAL A 175 24.74 6.23 20.44
CA VAL A 175 25.77 6.05 21.45
C VAL A 175 25.36 6.85 22.68
N PRO A 176 24.75 6.23 23.69
CA PRO A 176 24.38 6.92 24.91
C PRO A 176 25.65 7.42 25.64
N GLY A 177 25.94 8.71 25.55
CA GLY A 177 27.12 9.33 26.15
C GLY A 177 27.13 9.38 27.68
N ARG A 178 26.03 8.94 28.33
CA ARG A 178 25.85 9.00 29.78
C ARG A 178 25.09 7.78 30.27
N TYR A 179 25.76 6.96 31.03
CA TYR A 179 25.09 5.91 31.80
C TYR A 179 24.55 6.50 33.11
N LYS A 180 23.23 6.50 33.27
CA LYS A 180 22.54 6.81 34.52
C LYS A 180 21.87 5.54 35.01
N GLY A 181 22.44 4.87 35.99
CA GLY A 181 21.94 3.61 36.54
C GLY A 181 20.55 3.74 37.21
N CYS A 182 20.23 4.92 37.71
CA CYS A 182 18.91 5.24 38.29
C CYS A 182 18.42 6.57 37.72
N VAL A 183 17.23 6.54 37.09
CA VAL A 183 16.55 7.75 36.59
C VAL A 183 15.20 7.84 37.29
N PRO A 184 14.85 8.99 37.93
CA PRO A 184 13.51 9.18 38.47
C PRO A 184 12.46 9.01 37.38
N LEU A 185 11.46 8.19 37.62
CA LEU A 185 10.30 8.08 36.74
C LEU A 185 9.55 9.41 36.76
N LYS A 186 9.47 10.07 35.60
CA LYS A 186 8.55 11.21 35.47
C LYS A 186 7.13 10.67 35.63
N PRO A 187 6.31 11.23 36.54
CA PRO A 187 4.93 10.81 36.65
C PRO A 187 4.24 11.05 35.29
N THR A 188 3.91 9.97 34.62
CA THR A 188 3.13 10.04 33.38
C THR A 188 1.71 10.44 33.77
N THR A 189 1.36 11.72 33.67
CA THR A 189 -0.01 12.17 33.75
C THR A 189 -0.76 11.60 32.54
N ARG A 190 -1.18 10.33 32.63
CA ARG A 190 -2.20 9.80 31.75
C ARG A 190 -3.49 10.54 32.08
N LYS A 191 -3.82 11.57 31.33
CA LYS A 191 -5.21 11.98 31.19
C LYS A 191 -5.91 10.85 30.44
N ILE A 192 -6.57 9.97 31.18
CA ILE A 192 -7.56 9.05 30.64
C ILE A 192 -8.74 9.97 30.25
N ALA A 193 -8.96 10.13 28.95
CA ALA A 193 -10.16 10.76 28.41
C ALA A 193 -11.21 9.66 28.20
#